data_faf6633b3bec53a7f6e89563e505fdda
#
_entry.id   faf6633b3bec53a7f6e89563e505fdda
#
_cell.length_a   1.000
_cell.length_b   1.000
_cell.length_c   1.000
_cell.angle_alpha   90.00
_cell.angle_beta   90.00
_cell.angle_gamma   90.00
#
_symmetry.space_group_name_H-M   'P 1'
#
loop_
_entity.id
_entity.type
_entity.pdbx_description
1 polymer ?
#
loop_
_entity_poly.entity_id
_entity_poly.type
_entity_poly.pdbx_seq_one_letter_code
_entity_poly.pdbx_strand_id
1 'polypeptide(L)'
;MTALRIIFLGTAELSCASLQALAGNPQFQIAAVVTQPDRPKGRDLKPQPSPVKSLALRLGLPVLQPERARDEKFIAGLRALQPDLIIVVAYGQILPPAILDLPRHGCLNIHPSLLPKYRGAAPIQWAVANGDTETGVTIMKMDAGLDTGPIVSQRRTPIRPEDDSATLHDRLAQLGAELLVQTIPDHVAGKIQPVPQPAKGASHAAKIKKEDGRIDWNQPAQTIWNRLRAFTPWPGAFTFLSKAMEGTASSVPSFAKSQGSDEALPSKMIKIWKAEVIEEVSGRDSALRRPDAAARRPHLGQKPGEILSADKTGIVVGCGQNALRILELQREGGRRLTAAEFLAGHSIKVGESFLV
;
A
#
# COMPACT_ATOMS: atom_id res chain seq x y z
N MET A 1 -32.15 -14.82 20.75
CA MET A 1 -32.12 -13.62 19.85
C MET A 1 -31.83 -14.13 18.45
N THR A 2 -32.57 -13.67 17.45
CA THR A 2 -32.26 -13.99 16.05
C THR A 2 -30.93 -13.36 15.66
N ALA A 3 -30.07 -14.13 14.97
CA ALA A 3 -28.77 -13.62 14.50
C ALA A 3 -28.97 -12.44 13.54
N LEU A 4 -28.10 -11.42 13.63
CA LEU A 4 -28.16 -10.23 12.77
C LEU A 4 -27.80 -10.62 11.33
N ARG A 5 -28.68 -10.33 10.39
CA ARG A 5 -28.48 -10.66 8.97
C ARG A 5 -27.58 -9.61 8.29
N ILE A 6 -26.40 -10.06 7.86
CA ILE A 6 -25.38 -9.21 7.27
C ILE A 6 -25.16 -9.59 5.80
N ILE A 7 -25.08 -8.61 4.93
CA ILE A 7 -24.47 -8.73 3.61
C ILE A 7 -23.07 -8.13 3.69
N PHE A 8 -22.05 -8.89 3.27
CA PHE A 8 -20.66 -8.46 3.28
C PHE A 8 -20.22 -8.10 1.86
N LEU A 9 -19.70 -6.91 1.65
CA LEU A 9 -19.13 -6.45 0.38
C LEU A 9 -17.61 -6.28 0.52
N GLY A 10 -16.83 -7.04 -0.24
CA GLY A 10 -15.36 -6.96 -0.20
C GLY A 10 -14.72 -7.62 -1.40
N THR A 11 -13.48 -7.24 -1.73
CA THR A 11 -12.75 -7.81 -2.86
C THR A 11 -11.29 -8.08 -2.52
N ALA A 12 -10.61 -7.11 -1.89
CA ALA A 12 -9.19 -7.17 -1.59
C ALA A 12 -8.88 -8.05 -0.35
N GLU A 13 -7.62 -8.45 -0.20
CA GLU A 13 -7.13 -9.26 0.93
C GLU A 13 -7.48 -8.64 2.29
N LEU A 14 -7.41 -7.30 2.40
CA LEU A 14 -7.79 -6.54 3.60
C LEU A 14 -9.15 -6.94 4.16
N SER A 15 -10.08 -7.33 3.28
CA SER A 15 -11.45 -7.69 3.66
C SER A 15 -11.57 -9.07 4.32
N CYS A 16 -10.58 -9.95 4.11
CA CYS A 16 -10.68 -11.35 4.51
C CYS A 16 -10.75 -11.53 6.03
N ALA A 17 -9.97 -10.77 6.79
CA ALA A 17 -9.99 -10.84 8.25
C ALA A 17 -11.36 -10.48 8.82
N SER A 18 -12.01 -9.44 8.29
CA SER A 18 -13.35 -9.02 8.72
C SER A 18 -14.42 -10.04 8.35
N LEU A 19 -14.38 -10.62 7.14
CA LEU A 19 -15.31 -11.68 6.73
C LEU A 19 -15.15 -12.90 7.63
N GLN A 20 -13.91 -13.33 7.92
CA GLN A 20 -13.62 -14.47 8.79
C GLN A 20 -14.15 -14.24 10.22
N ALA A 21 -13.94 -13.04 10.78
CA ALA A 21 -14.40 -12.69 12.13
C ALA A 21 -15.93 -12.65 12.23
N LEU A 22 -16.60 -12.12 11.21
CA LEU A 22 -18.07 -12.10 11.18
C LEU A 22 -18.65 -13.52 11.04
N ALA A 23 -18.11 -14.33 10.12
CA ALA A 23 -18.59 -15.69 9.89
C ALA A 23 -18.37 -16.63 11.08
N GLY A 24 -17.33 -16.38 11.88
CA GLY A 24 -17.03 -17.14 13.09
C GLY A 24 -17.84 -16.74 14.34
N ASN A 25 -18.66 -15.69 14.25
CA ASN A 25 -19.43 -15.19 15.39
C ASN A 25 -20.91 -15.58 15.28
N PRO A 26 -21.46 -16.37 16.22
CA PRO A 26 -22.84 -16.84 16.16
C PRO A 26 -23.90 -15.76 16.27
N GLN A 27 -23.53 -14.54 16.65
CA GLN A 27 -24.46 -13.40 16.68
C GLN A 27 -24.77 -12.87 15.27
N PHE A 28 -23.99 -13.27 14.24
CA PHE A 28 -24.10 -12.77 12.88
C PHE A 28 -24.44 -13.90 11.91
N GLN A 29 -25.35 -13.63 11.00
CA GLN A 29 -25.67 -14.49 9.85
C GLN A 29 -25.25 -13.80 8.57
N ILE A 30 -24.25 -14.32 7.87
CA ILE A 30 -23.85 -13.79 6.57
C ILE A 30 -24.83 -14.30 5.51
N ALA A 31 -25.74 -13.44 5.08
CA ALA A 31 -26.77 -13.77 4.09
C ALA A 31 -26.19 -13.88 2.67
N ALA A 32 -25.19 -13.06 2.34
CA ALA A 32 -24.42 -13.15 1.11
C ALA A 32 -23.07 -12.41 1.24
N VAL A 33 -22.10 -12.85 0.45
CA VAL A 33 -20.82 -12.18 0.23
C VAL A 33 -20.81 -11.64 -1.20
N VAL A 34 -20.64 -10.34 -1.34
CA VAL A 34 -20.57 -9.65 -2.63
C VAL A 34 -19.11 -9.30 -2.92
N THR A 35 -18.63 -9.69 -4.06
CA THR A 35 -17.27 -9.37 -4.52
C THR A 35 -17.25 -9.04 -6.00
N GLN A 36 -16.19 -8.38 -6.48
CA GLN A 36 -16.07 -8.12 -7.91
C GLN A 36 -15.93 -9.42 -8.72
N PRO A 37 -16.35 -9.42 -10.01
CA PRO A 37 -16.13 -10.54 -10.92
C PRO A 37 -14.66 -10.97 -10.97
N ASP A 38 -14.45 -12.24 -11.31
CA ASP A 38 -13.10 -12.77 -11.52
C ASP A 38 -12.40 -11.99 -12.63
N ARG A 39 -11.15 -11.60 -12.38
CA ARG A 39 -10.36 -10.81 -13.34
C ARG A 39 -9.11 -11.57 -13.77
N PRO A 40 -8.65 -11.40 -15.01
CA PRO A 40 -7.36 -11.90 -15.42
C PRO A 40 -6.24 -11.43 -14.49
N LYS A 41 -5.44 -12.37 -13.96
CA LYS A 41 -4.34 -12.07 -13.05
C LYS A 41 -3.13 -12.94 -13.39
N GLY A 42 -1.92 -12.41 -13.12
CA GLY A 42 -0.68 -13.12 -13.39
C GLY A 42 -0.26 -13.09 -14.85
N ARG A 43 0.82 -13.80 -15.19
CA ARG A 43 1.39 -13.84 -16.55
C ARG A 43 0.48 -14.53 -17.55
N ASP A 44 -0.29 -15.54 -17.09
CA ASP A 44 -1.15 -16.36 -17.95
C ASP A 44 -2.51 -15.70 -18.23
N LEU A 45 -2.79 -14.54 -17.67
CA LEU A 45 -4.05 -13.79 -17.83
C LEU A 45 -5.32 -14.64 -17.61
N LYS A 46 -5.24 -15.72 -16.83
CA LYS A 46 -6.40 -16.55 -16.47
C LYS A 46 -7.26 -15.82 -15.44
N PRO A 47 -8.60 -15.85 -15.58
CA PRO A 47 -9.50 -15.33 -14.55
C PRO A 47 -9.22 -16.00 -13.20
N GLN A 48 -8.95 -15.21 -12.18
CA GLN A 48 -8.71 -15.69 -10.82
C GLN A 48 -9.75 -15.12 -9.88
N PRO A 49 -10.24 -15.92 -8.92
CA PRO A 49 -11.16 -15.45 -7.91
C PRO A 49 -10.50 -14.39 -7.02
N SER A 50 -11.31 -13.46 -6.52
CA SER A 50 -10.86 -12.54 -5.48
C SER A 50 -10.50 -13.31 -4.20
N PRO A 51 -9.60 -12.78 -3.34
CA PRO A 51 -9.35 -13.36 -2.01
C PRO A 51 -10.63 -13.58 -1.21
N VAL A 52 -11.55 -12.63 -1.24
CA VAL A 52 -12.85 -12.71 -0.56
C VAL A 52 -13.71 -13.83 -1.13
N LYS A 53 -13.77 -14.02 -2.47
CA LYS A 53 -14.50 -15.15 -3.09
C LYS A 53 -13.92 -16.48 -2.62
N SER A 54 -12.60 -16.62 -2.68
CA SER A 54 -11.90 -17.83 -2.25
C SER A 54 -12.18 -18.16 -0.79
N LEU A 55 -12.21 -17.16 0.09
CA LEU A 55 -12.55 -17.35 1.49
C LEU A 55 -14.03 -17.70 1.68
N ALA A 56 -14.95 -16.98 1.03
CA ALA A 56 -16.38 -17.22 1.13
C ALA A 56 -16.77 -18.65 0.72
N LEU A 57 -16.19 -19.16 -0.38
CA LEU A 57 -16.40 -20.54 -0.83
C LEU A 57 -15.90 -21.56 0.20
N ARG A 58 -14.74 -21.35 0.82
CA ARG A 58 -14.24 -22.23 1.88
C ARG A 58 -15.14 -22.22 3.13
N LEU A 59 -15.80 -21.10 3.40
CA LEU A 59 -16.74 -20.95 4.53
C LEU A 59 -18.16 -21.43 4.17
N GLY A 60 -18.42 -21.90 2.96
CA GLY A 60 -19.75 -22.32 2.50
C GLY A 60 -20.75 -21.15 2.38
N LEU A 61 -20.29 -19.91 2.21
CA LEU A 61 -21.13 -18.73 2.16
C LEU A 61 -21.60 -18.45 0.72
N PRO A 62 -22.85 -17.95 0.51
CA PRO A 62 -23.34 -17.55 -0.80
C PRO A 62 -22.51 -16.39 -1.37
N VAL A 63 -22.09 -16.49 -2.63
CA VAL A 63 -21.27 -15.48 -3.32
C VAL A 63 -22.07 -14.84 -4.46
N LEU A 64 -22.07 -13.51 -4.52
CA LEU A 64 -22.64 -12.71 -5.59
C LEU A 64 -21.52 -11.89 -6.26
N GLN A 65 -21.50 -11.85 -7.58
CA GLN A 65 -20.48 -11.13 -8.37
C GLN A 65 -21.12 -10.23 -9.43
N PRO A 66 -21.77 -9.12 -9.04
CA PRO A 66 -22.35 -8.22 -10.01
C PRO A 66 -21.27 -7.48 -10.79
N GLU A 67 -21.47 -7.30 -12.10
CA GLU A 67 -20.58 -6.45 -12.91
C GLU A 67 -20.65 -4.99 -12.44
N ARG A 68 -21.82 -4.55 -12.03
CA ARG A 68 -22.06 -3.18 -11.54
C ARG A 68 -22.97 -3.19 -10.32
N ALA A 69 -22.53 -2.53 -9.25
CA ALA A 69 -23.34 -2.38 -8.03
C ALA A 69 -24.69 -1.66 -8.25
N ARG A 70 -24.80 -0.86 -9.30
CA ARG A 70 -26.02 -0.13 -9.68
C ARG A 70 -27.03 -0.94 -10.51
N ASP A 71 -26.78 -2.21 -10.78
CA ASP A 71 -27.68 -3.09 -11.52
C ASP A 71 -28.98 -3.30 -10.72
N GLU A 72 -30.14 -3.04 -11.34
CA GLU A 72 -31.42 -3.10 -10.66
C GLU A 72 -31.78 -4.52 -10.21
N LYS A 73 -31.43 -5.56 -11.01
CA LYS A 73 -31.70 -6.96 -10.62
C LYS A 73 -30.86 -7.34 -9.41
N PHE A 74 -29.60 -6.87 -9.38
CA PHE A 74 -28.73 -7.08 -8.24
C PHE A 74 -29.27 -6.39 -6.98
N ILE A 75 -29.72 -5.12 -7.08
CA ILE A 75 -30.31 -4.38 -5.95
C ILE A 75 -31.59 -5.08 -5.46
N ALA A 76 -32.46 -5.54 -6.37
CA ALA A 76 -33.65 -6.31 -6.02
C ALA A 76 -33.29 -7.63 -5.30
N GLY A 77 -32.25 -8.32 -5.75
CA GLY A 77 -31.72 -9.52 -5.08
C GLY A 77 -31.21 -9.24 -3.67
N LEU A 78 -30.46 -8.13 -3.46
CA LEU A 78 -30.02 -7.73 -2.11
C LEU A 78 -31.22 -7.41 -1.20
N ARG A 79 -32.24 -6.72 -1.73
CA ARG A 79 -33.47 -6.39 -0.98
C ARG A 79 -34.22 -7.66 -0.54
N ALA A 80 -34.29 -8.66 -1.40
CA ALA A 80 -34.94 -9.94 -1.10
C ALA A 80 -34.25 -10.70 0.04
N LEU A 81 -32.95 -10.45 0.26
CA LEU A 81 -32.19 -11.03 1.39
C LEU A 81 -32.50 -10.34 2.72
N GLN A 82 -33.22 -9.23 2.74
CA GLN A 82 -33.63 -8.49 3.95
C GLN A 82 -32.47 -8.29 4.95
N PRO A 83 -31.36 -7.63 4.56
CA PRO A 83 -30.23 -7.43 5.46
C PRO A 83 -30.57 -6.43 6.56
N ASP A 84 -30.14 -6.72 7.78
CA ASP A 84 -30.17 -5.79 8.90
C ASP A 84 -29.06 -4.76 8.81
N LEU A 85 -27.91 -5.18 8.28
CA LEU A 85 -26.69 -4.39 8.17
C LEU A 85 -25.90 -4.79 6.91
N ILE A 86 -25.27 -3.84 6.27
CA ILE A 86 -24.30 -4.09 5.21
C ILE A 86 -22.91 -3.69 5.69
N ILE A 87 -21.91 -4.58 5.53
CA ILE A 87 -20.52 -4.30 5.83
C ILE A 87 -19.72 -4.20 4.53
N VAL A 88 -18.95 -3.15 4.39
CA VAL A 88 -18.15 -2.86 3.20
C VAL A 88 -16.68 -2.74 3.59
N VAL A 89 -15.81 -3.49 2.90
CA VAL A 89 -14.36 -3.41 3.11
C VAL A 89 -13.67 -3.56 1.76
N ALA A 90 -13.01 -2.52 1.28
CA ALA A 90 -12.24 -2.56 0.02
C ALA A 90 -12.98 -3.27 -1.14
N TYR A 91 -14.25 -2.95 -1.34
CA TYR A 91 -15.10 -3.55 -2.39
C TYR A 91 -14.73 -3.08 -3.79
N GLY A 92 -14.38 -1.79 -3.93
CA GLY A 92 -13.87 -1.22 -5.18
C GLY A 92 -14.92 -0.75 -6.17
N GLN A 93 -16.19 -0.62 -5.77
CA GLN A 93 -17.25 0.07 -6.52
C GLN A 93 -17.99 1.05 -5.63
N ILE A 94 -18.49 2.14 -6.22
CA ILE A 94 -19.36 3.11 -5.54
C ILE A 94 -20.75 2.49 -5.38
N LEU A 95 -21.30 2.55 -4.17
CA LEU A 95 -22.63 2.07 -3.87
C LEU A 95 -23.67 3.16 -4.15
N PRO A 96 -24.73 2.84 -4.92
CA PRO A 96 -25.82 3.79 -5.13
C PRO A 96 -26.67 3.96 -3.85
N PRO A 97 -27.41 5.08 -3.69
CA PRO A 97 -28.29 5.31 -2.55
C PRO A 97 -29.26 4.15 -2.29
N ALA A 98 -29.78 3.52 -3.35
CA ALA A 98 -30.67 2.37 -3.25
C ALA A 98 -30.07 1.15 -2.49
N ILE A 99 -28.74 1.04 -2.38
CA ILE A 99 -28.06 0.04 -1.53
C ILE A 99 -27.77 0.64 -0.16
N LEU A 100 -27.33 1.91 -0.09
CA LEU A 100 -26.99 2.56 1.18
C LEU A 100 -28.18 2.63 2.14
N ASP A 101 -29.38 2.84 1.60
CA ASP A 101 -30.63 2.98 2.36
C ASP A 101 -31.36 1.63 2.56
N LEU A 102 -30.82 0.52 2.05
CA LEU A 102 -31.50 -0.76 2.09
C LEU A 102 -31.55 -1.38 3.49
N PRO A 103 -30.43 -1.46 4.27
CA PRO A 103 -30.46 -2.09 5.59
C PRO A 103 -30.90 -1.10 6.68
N ARG A 104 -31.71 -1.58 7.64
CA ARG A 104 -32.24 -0.75 8.73
C ARG A 104 -31.16 -0.10 9.61
N HIS A 105 -29.98 -0.74 9.74
CA HIS A 105 -28.85 -0.21 10.51
C HIS A 105 -27.80 0.48 9.63
N GLY A 106 -28.09 0.63 8.32
CA GLY A 106 -27.24 1.31 7.35
C GLY A 106 -26.07 0.44 6.86
N CYS A 107 -25.17 1.08 6.12
CA CYS A 107 -23.95 0.47 5.61
C CYS A 107 -22.76 0.97 6.42
N LEU A 108 -21.94 0.06 6.96
CA LEU A 108 -20.68 0.39 7.63
C LEU A 108 -19.50 0.06 6.74
N ASN A 109 -18.55 0.99 6.64
CA ASN A 109 -17.29 0.77 5.94
C ASN A 109 -16.14 0.71 6.93
N ILE A 110 -15.21 -0.24 6.69
CA ILE A 110 -13.92 -0.32 7.40
C ILE A 110 -12.90 0.40 6.53
N HIS A 111 -12.41 1.54 7.01
CA HIS A 111 -11.42 2.35 6.32
C HIS A 111 -10.07 2.29 7.06
N PRO A 112 -8.97 1.87 6.41
CA PRO A 112 -7.69 1.67 7.09
C PRO A 112 -6.89 2.98 7.22
N SER A 113 -7.51 3.99 7.83
CA SER A 113 -6.89 5.23 8.32
C SER A 113 -7.67 5.82 9.48
N LEU A 114 -7.12 6.83 10.11
CA LEU A 114 -7.82 7.68 11.08
C LEU A 114 -8.51 8.82 10.34
N LEU A 115 -9.74 8.59 9.87
CA LEU A 115 -10.54 9.64 9.22
C LEU A 115 -10.68 10.87 10.12
N PRO A 116 -10.62 12.09 9.57
CA PRO A 116 -10.76 12.43 8.16
C PRO A 116 -9.48 12.39 7.34
N LYS A 117 -8.33 11.97 7.90
CA LYS A 117 -7.10 11.79 7.12
C LYS A 117 -7.22 10.61 6.14
N TYR A 118 -6.69 10.82 4.91
CA TYR A 118 -6.52 9.76 3.92
C TYR A 118 -7.82 9.13 3.42
N ARG A 119 -8.85 9.95 3.10
CA ARG A 119 -10.02 9.49 2.34
C ARG A 119 -9.58 8.99 0.97
N GLY A 120 -10.10 7.87 0.50
CA GLY A 120 -9.83 7.35 -0.85
C GLY A 120 -9.11 6.00 -0.89
N ALA A 121 -8.39 5.76 -2.00
CA ALA A 121 -8.05 4.40 -2.43
C ALA A 121 -6.80 3.77 -1.77
N ALA A 122 -5.87 4.59 -1.23
CA ALA A 122 -4.57 4.10 -0.77
C ALA A 122 -4.12 4.70 0.58
N PRO A 123 -4.99 4.68 1.62
CA PRO A 123 -4.69 5.32 2.90
C PRO A 123 -3.44 4.78 3.59
N ILE A 124 -3.20 3.47 3.51
CA ILE A 124 -2.05 2.81 4.13
C ILE A 124 -0.74 3.32 3.53
N GLN A 125 -0.66 3.30 2.18
CA GLN A 125 0.54 3.72 1.46
C GLN A 125 0.86 5.20 1.74
N TRP A 126 -0.15 6.07 1.69
CA TRP A 126 0.08 7.49 1.91
C TRP A 126 0.43 7.85 3.35
N ALA A 127 -0.08 7.12 4.35
CA ALA A 127 0.34 7.31 5.74
C ALA A 127 1.84 6.99 5.92
N VAL A 128 2.33 5.88 5.33
CA VAL A 128 3.75 5.51 5.37
C VAL A 128 4.60 6.49 4.54
N ALA A 129 4.17 6.85 3.32
CA ALA A 129 4.91 7.75 2.43
C ALA A 129 5.11 9.14 3.02
N ASN A 130 4.12 9.64 3.76
CA ASN A 130 4.17 10.94 4.42
C ASN A 130 4.95 10.91 5.75
N GLY A 131 5.41 9.73 6.20
CA GLY A 131 6.16 9.59 7.43
C GLY A 131 5.32 9.76 8.70
N ASP A 132 4.02 9.50 8.63
CA ASP A 132 3.18 9.51 9.83
C ASP A 132 3.71 8.49 10.85
N THR A 133 3.69 8.83 12.12
CA THR A 133 4.15 7.95 13.21
C THR A 133 3.04 7.05 13.72
N GLU A 134 1.78 7.37 13.40
CA GLU A 134 0.60 6.58 13.73
C GLU A 134 -0.41 6.57 12.59
N THR A 135 -1.20 5.52 12.55
CA THR A 135 -2.39 5.37 11.72
C THR A 135 -3.46 4.61 12.50
N GLY A 136 -4.43 4.04 11.83
CA GLY A 136 -5.45 3.23 12.48
C GLY A 136 -6.53 2.77 11.53
N VAL A 137 -7.64 2.37 12.12
CA VAL A 137 -8.83 1.97 11.39
C VAL A 137 -10.01 2.80 11.86
N THR A 138 -10.83 3.22 10.92
CA THR A 138 -12.12 3.88 11.18
C THR A 138 -13.25 3.00 10.68
N ILE A 139 -14.24 2.74 11.54
CA ILE A 139 -15.55 2.28 11.11
C ILE A 139 -16.42 3.50 10.93
N MET A 140 -16.93 3.71 9.74
CA MET A 140 -17.82 4.83 9.43
C MET A 140 -19.13 4.34 8.85
N LYS A 141 -20.21 5.07 9.07
CA LYS A 141 -21.48 4.90 8.35
C LYS A 141 -21.31 5.51 6.96
N MET A 142 -21.62 4.75 5.93
CA MET A 142 -21.45 5.24 4.55
C MET A 142 -22.50 6.27 4.18
N ASP A 143 -22.08 7.22 3.38
CA ASP A 143 -22.91 8.20 2.66
C ASP A 143 -22.60 8.16 1.16
N ALA A 144 -23.16 9.08 0.38
CA ALA A 144 -22.93 9.16 -1.06
C ALA A 144 -21.54 9.71 -1.44
N GLY A 145 -20.79 10.25 -0.48
CA GLY A 145 -19.45 10.81 -0.70
C GLY A 145 -18.35 9.75 -0.61
N LEU A 146 -17.15 10.12 -1.02
CA LEU A 146 -16.00 9.25 -0.91
C LEU A 146 -15.40 9.34 0.50
N ASP A 147 -15.67 8.33 1.34
CA ASP A 147 -15.21 8.21 2.72
C ASP A 147 -15.50 9.45 3.59
N THR A 148 -16.67 10.08 3.37
CA THR A 148 -17.11 11.31 4.06
C THR A 148 -18.09 11.07 5.20
N GLY A 149 -18.64 9.88 5.28
CA GLY A 149 -19.68 9.53 6.24
C GLY A 149 -19.24 9.63 7.70
N PRO A 150 -20.19 9.73 8.65
CA PRO A 150 -19.87 9.93 10.05
C PRO A 150 -19.12 8.74 10.67
N ILE A 151 -18.21 9.05 11.58
CA ILE A 151 -17.38 8.08 12.31
C ILE A 151 -18.23 7.39 13.36
N VAL A 152 -18.21 6.05 13.34
CA VAL A 152 -18.86 5.20 14.34
C VAL A 152 -17.86 4.80 15.42
N SER A 153 -16.66 4.35 15.03
CA SER A 153 -15.58 4.02 15.96
C SER A 153 -14.21 4.11 15.28
N GLN A 154 -13.15 4.28 16.07
CA GLN A 154 -11.78 4.34 15.60
C GLN A 154 -10.85 3.58 16.54
N ARG A 155 -9.79 3.00 15.99
CA ARG A 155 -8.69 2.41 16.76
C ARG A 155 -7.35 2.77 16.14
N ARG A 156 -6.41 3.26 16.96
CA ARG A 156 -5.08 3.69 16.57
C ARG A 156 -4.07 2.56 16.64
N THR A 157 -3.03 2.65 15.84
CA THR A 157 -1.83 1.80 15.90
C THR A 157 -0.60 2.61 15.45
N PRO A 158 0.59 2.39 16.05
CA PRO A 158 1.80 3.06 15.57
C PRO A 158 2.22 2.52 14.20
N ILE A 159 2.86 3.38 13.40
CA ILE A 159 3.65 3.00 12.23
C ILE A 159 5.09 2.87 12.69
N ARG A 160 5.63 1.67 12.69
CA ARG A 160 6.98 1.36 13.17
C ARG A 160 8.01 1.59 12.07
N PRO A 161 9.28 1.83 12.41
CA PRO A 161 10.35 1.96 11.41
C PRO A 161 10.50 0.75 10.48
N GLU A 162 10.25 -0.46 11.01
CA GLU A 162 10.30 -1.71 10.25
C GLU A 162 9.06 -1.99 9.40
N ASP A 163 7.97 -1.22 9.58
CA ASP A 163 6.75 -1.42 8.79
C ASP A 163 6.94 -0.97 7.34
N ASP A 164 6.50 -1.79 6.43
CA ASP A 164 6.14 -1.43 5.06
C ASP A 164 4.61 -1.47 4.87
N SER A 165 4.13 -1.17 3.67
CA SER A 165 2.69 -1.20 3.43
C SER A 165 2.08 -2.59 3.54
N ALA A 166 2.85 -3.67 3.34
CA ALA A 166 2.33 -5.03 3.46
C ALA A 166 2.14 -5.42 4.92
N THR A 167 3.15 -5.20 5.76
CA THR A 167 3.08 -5.52 7.20
C THR A 167 2.03 -4.68 7.92
N LEU A 168 1.93 -3.40 7.54
CA LEU A 168 0.93 -2.50 8.09
C LEU A 168 -0.49 -2.87 7.63
N HIS A 169 -0.66 -3.28 6.35
CA HIS A 169 -1.91 -3.78 5.81
C HIS A 169 -2.45 -4.96 6.63
N ASP A 170 -1.62 -5.96 6.91
CA ASP A 170 -2.04 -7.14 7.65
C ASP A 170 -2.45 -6.79 9.09
N ARG A 171 -1.68 -5.90 9.74
CA ARG A 171 -2.02 -5.42 11.08
C ARG A 171 -3.32 -4.64 11.11
N LEU A 172 -3.57 -3.76 10.12
CA LEU A 172 -4.81 -2.98 10.03
C LEU A 172 -6.02 -3.86 9.66
N ALA A 173 -5.83 -4.92 8.86
CA ALA A 173 -6.88 -5.89 8.57
C ALA A 173 -7.39 -6.58 9.84
N GLN A 174 -6.48 -7.05 10.70
CA GLN A 174 -6.84 -7.67 11.98
C GLN A 174 -7.48 -6.66 12.94
N LEU A 175 -6.87 -5.48 13.09
CA LEU A 175 -7.38 -4.41 13.93
C LEU A 175 -8.80 -3.99 13.54
N GLY A 176 -9.06 -3.91 12.22
CA GLY A 176 -10.37 -3.58 11.66
C GLY A 176 -11.42 -4.65 11.92
N ALA A 177 -11.04 -5.92 11.79
CA ALA A 177 -11.92 -7.05 12.05
C ALA A 177 -12.34 -7.11 13.54
N GLU A 178 -11.41 -6.94 14.47
CA GLU A 178 -11.68 -6.88 15.89
C GLU A 178 -12.58 -5.69 16.26
N LEU A 179 -12.22 -4.50 15.76
CA LEU A 179 -13.00 -3.28 16.01
C LEU A 179 -14.43 -3.41 15.49
N LEU A 180 -14.61 -4.02 14.30
CA LEU A 180 -15.93 -4.24 13.69
C LEU A 180 -16.82 -5.10 14.60
N VAL A 181 -16.33 -6.28 15.01
CA VAL A 181 -17.12 -7.20 15.86
C VAL A 181 -17.51 -6.56 17.18
N GLN A 182 -16.65 -5.73 17.77
CA GLN A 182 -16.94 -4.98 18.98
C GLN A 182 -17.94 -3.83 18.77
N THR A 183 -17.90 -3.21 17.59
CA THR A 183 -18.72 -2.02 17.28
C THR A 183 -20.16 -2.38 16.92
N ILE A 184 -20.38 -3.47 16.18
CA ILE A 184 -21.72 -3.82 15.64
C ILE A 184 -22.81 -3.91 16.73
N PRO A 185 -22.64 -4.61 17.86
CA PRO A 185 -23.69 -4.74 18.87
C PRO A 185 -24.18 -3.39 19.42
N ASP A 186 -23.26 -2.49 19.73
CA ASP A 186 -23.59 -1.18 20.28
C ASP A 186 -24.14 -0.23 19.22
N HIS A 187 -23.68 -0.34 17.96
CA HIS A 187 -24.25 0.39 16.83
C HIS A 187 -25.71 -0.02 16.58
N VAL A 188 -25.98 -1.31 16.50
CA VAL A 188 -27.33 -1.86 16.28
C VAL A 188 -28.28 -1.54 17.43
N ALA A 189 -27.76 -1.53 18.66
CA ALA A 189 -28.53 -1.13 19.84
C ALA A 189 -28.77 0.39 19.97
N GLY A 190 -28.24 1.21 19.04
CA GLY A 190 -28.35 2.67 19.07
C GLY A 190 -27.54 3.34 20.19
N LYS A 191 -26.60 2.64 20.83
CA LYS A 191 -25.77 3.17 21.91
C LYS A 191 -24.64 4.06 21.37
N ILE A 192 -24.24 3.90 20.12
CA ILE A 192 -23.22 4.73 19.46
C ILE A 192 -23.94 5.80 18.63
N GLN A 193 -23.60 7.06 18.89
CA GLN A 193 -24.01 8.18 18.03
C GLN A 193 -22.89 8.47 17.04
N PRO A 194 -23.07 8.20 15.73
CA PRO A 194 -22.05 8.48 14.74
C PRO A 194 -21.70 9.98 14.69
N VAL A 195 -20.41 10.30 14.73
CA VAL A 195 -19.91 11.68 14.78
C VAL A 195 -19.51 12.15 13.37
N PRO A 196 -20.06 13.29 12.89
CA PRO A 196 -19.65 13.86 11.61
C PRO A 196 -18.13 14.07 11.56
N GLN A 197 -17.53 13.78 10.43
CA GLN A 197 -16.08 14.00 10.26
C GLN A 197 -15.78 15.51 10.26
N PRO A 198 -14.76 15.98 11.01
CA PRO A 198 -14.37 17.37 10.96
C PRO A 198 -13.78 17.71 9.58
N ALA A 199 -14.06 18.92 9.08
CA ALA A 199 -13.45 19.41 7.84
C ALA A 199 -11.93 19.63 8.00
N LYS A 200 -11.51 20.09 9.19
CA LYS A 200 -10.09 20.29 9.53
C LYS A 200 -9.36 18.95 9.60
N GLY A 201 -8.23 18.85 8.92
CA GLY A 201 -7.40 17.64 8.89
C GLY A 201 -7.82 16.61 7.84
N ALA A 202 -8.87 16.88 7.05
CA ALA A 202 -9.23 16.01 5.94
C ALA A 202 -8.13 16.03 4.87
N SER A 203 -7.74 14.84 4.40
CA SER A 203 -6.80 14.67 3.30
C SER A 203 -7.24 13.53 2.38
N HIS A 204 -6.74 13.56 1.15
CA HIS A 204 -7.08 12.56 0.13
C HIS A 204 -5.91 11.60 -0.12
N ALA A 205 -6.22 10.31 -0.18
CA ALA A 205 -5.29 9.24 -0.51
C ALA A 205 -5.58 8.72 -1.93
N ALA A 206 -4.97 9.35 -2.91
CA ALA A 206 -5.13 8.97 -4.31
C ALA A 206 -4.69 7.53 -4.57
N LYS A 207 -5.29 6.90 -5.60
CA LYS A 207 -4.88 5.57 -6.05
C LYS A 207 -3.41 5.61 -6.48
N ILE A 208 -2.60 4.69 -5.97
CA ILE A 208 -1.19 4.54 -6.34
C ILE A 208 -1.09 4.12 -7.82
N LYS A 209 -0.13 4.71 -8.52
CA LYS A 209 0.23 4.41 -9.90
C LYS A 209 1.64 3.83 -9.96
N LYS A 210 2.00 3.21 -11.08
CA LYS A 210 3.34 2.65 -11.29
C LYS A 210 4.43 3.71 -11.17
N GLU A 211 4.14 4.90 -11.68
CA GLU A 211 5.04 6.05 -11.73
C GLU A 211 5.39 6.58 -10.33
N ASP A 212 4.49 6.41 -9.35
CA ASP A 212 4.72 6.82 -7.96
C ASP A 212 5.93 6.09 -7.32
N GLY A 213 6.28 4.91 -7.84
CA GLY A 213 7.45 4.17 -7.40
C GLY A 213 8.79 4.73 -7.91
N ARG A 214 8.79 5.67 -8.87
CA ARG A 214 10.04 6.30 -9.34
C ARG A 214 10.67 7.12 -8.23
N ILE A 215 11.95 6.88 -7.99
CA ILE A 215 12.71 7.62 -6.99
C ILE A 215 13.11 8.96 -7.60
N ASP A 216 12.79 10.03 -6.88
CA ASP A 216 13.32 11.38 -7.11
C ASP A 216 14.45 11.62 -6.09
N TRP A 217 15.69 11.51 -6.54
CA TRP A 217 16.87 11.68 -5.70
C TRP A 217 17.05 13.10 -5.17
N ASN A 218 16.34 14.10 -5.72
CA ASN A 218 16.34 15.47 -5.19
C ASN A 218 15.60 15.58 -3.84
N GLN A 219 14.79 14.58 -3.50
CA GLN A 219 14.10 14.54 -2.21
C GLN A 219 15.07 14.19 -1.06
N PRO A 220 14.74 14.57 0.19
CA PRO A 220 15.47 14.10 1.36
C PRO A 220 15.50 12.57 1.44
N ALA A 221 16.61 12.01 1.93
CA ALA A 221 16.74 10.56 2.09
C ALA A 221 15.60 9.92 2.91
N GLN A 222 15.12 10.63 3.95
CA GLN A 222 13.98 10.20 4.76
C GLN A 222 12.69 10.08 3.94
N THR A 223 12.43 11.04 3.05
CA THR A 223 11.26 11.00 2.15
C THR A 223 11.35 9.82 1.18
N ILE A 224 12.53 9.60 0.59
CA ILE A 224 12.76 8.47 -0.31
C ILE A 224 12.59 7.14 0.44
N TRP A 225 13.12 7.02 1.64
CA TRP A 225 12.98 5.83 2.48
C TRP A 225 11.53 5.55 2.89
N ASN A 226 10.76 6.57 3.24
CA ASN A 226 9.33 6.43 3.52
C ASN A 226 8.57 5.92 2.29
N ARG A 227 8.84 6.49 1.11
CA ARG A 227 8.21 6.05 -0.16
C ARG A 227 8.61 4.62 -0.54
N LEU A 228 9.87 4.21 -0.28
CA LEU A 228 10.30 2.84 -0.48
C LEU A 228 9.45 1.86 0.33
N ARG A 229 9.26 2.11 1.62
CA ARG A 229 8.41 1.30 2.50
C ARG A 229 6.93 1.35 2.09
N ALA A 230 6.44 2.54 1.76
CA ALA A 230 5.07 2.77 1.34
C ALA A 230 4.69 2.00 0.07
N PHE A 231 5.62 1.87 -0.86
CA PHE A 231 5.37 1.25 -2.17
C PHE A 231 5.85 -0.20 -2.26
N THR A 232 6.33 -0.77 -1.17
CA THR A 232 6.63 -2.20 -1.06
C THR A 232 5.34 -2.98 -0.69
N PRO A 233 4.98 -4.02 -1.44
CA PRO A 233 5.68 -4.61 -2.60
C PRO A 233 5.32 -3.98 -3.96
N TRP A 234 4.29 -3.16 -4.04
CA TRP A 234 3.81 -2.56 -5.30
C TRP A 234 3.56 -1.05 -5.13
N PRO A 235 4.01 -0.24 -6.12
CA PRO A 235 4.68 -0.58 -7.37
C PRO A 235 6.15 -0.99 -7.20
N GLY A 236 6.72 -0.83 -6.01
CA GLY A 236 8.13 -0.91 -5.68
C GLY A 236 8.85 0.40 -6.01
N ALA A 237 9.84 0.78 -5.19
CA ALA A 237 10.69 1.91 -5.48
C ALA A 237 11.70 1.55 -6.58
N PHE A 238 11.85 2.38 -7.61
CA PHE A 238 12.76 2.11 -8.71
C PHE A 238 13.45 3.36 -9.21
N THR A 239 14.62 3.15 -9.79
CA THR A 239 15.45 4.16 -10.46
C THR A 239 16.06 3.58 -11.72
N PHE A 240 16.87 4.35 -12.43
CA PHE A 240 17.54 3.94 -13.65
C PHE A 240 19.05 4.20 -13.54
N LEU A 241 19.86 3.30 -14.10
CA LEU A 241 21.30 3.53 -14.25
C LEU A 241 21.56 4.55 -15.33
N SER A 242 22.50 5.47 -15.13
CA SER A 242 22.96 6.36 -16.19
C SER A 242 23.74 5.55 -17.26
N LYS A 243 23.75 6.04 -18.51
CA LYS A 243 24.43 5.36 -19.63
C LYS A 243 25.93 5.13 -19.38
N ALA A 244 26.58 5.92 -18.55
CA ALA A 244 27.98 5.75 -18.16
C ALA A 244 28.22 4.43 -17.41
N MET A 245 27.21 3.90 -16.72
CA MET A 245 27.28 2.65 -15.95
C MET A 245 27.00 1.38 -16.77
N GLU A 246 26.58 1.50 -18.03
CA GLU A 246 26.24 0.36 -18.90
C GLU A 246 27.45 -0.25 -19.64
N GLY A 247 28.63 0.41 -19.60
CA GLY A 247 29.76 0.17 -20.48
C GLY A 247 30.64 -1.06 -20.22
N THR A 248 30.30 -1.98 -19.33
CA THR A 248 31.20 -3.13 -18.98
C THR A 248 30.56 -4.51 -19.06
N ALA A 249 29.43 -4.69 -19.70
CA ALA A 249 28.86 -6.02 -19.98
C ALA A 249 29.08 -6.35 -21.47
N SER A 250 30.05 -7.25 -21.72
CA SER A 250 30.42 -7.89 -22.98
C SER A 250 29.22 -8.39 -23.83
N SER A 251 29.31 -8.05 -25.13
CA SER A 251 28.81 -8.76 -26.30
C SER A 251 27.41 -9.37 -26.29
N VAL A 252 26.47 -8.68 -26.94
CA VAL A 252 25.31 -9.29 -27.61
C VAL A 252 25.26 -8.74 -29.04
N PRO A 253 24.98 -9.59 -30.08
CA PRO A 253 25.15 -9.22 -31.48
C PRO A 253 24.17 -8.16 -31.95
N SER A 254 24.66 -7.27 -32.80
CA SER A 254 23.88 -6.27 -33.52
C SER A 254 22.84 -6.92 -34.42
N PHE A 255 21.57 -6.59 -34.24
CA PHE A 255 20.56 -6.75 -35.30
C PHE A 255 19.88 -5.41 -35.59
N ALA A 256 20.09 -4.98 -36.83
CA ALA A 256 19.32 -4.10 -37.69
C ALA A 256 18.77 -2.76 -37.17
N LYS A 257 19.34 -1.70 -37.72
CA LYS A 257 18.80 -0.34 -37.86
C LYS A 257 17.42 -0.33 -38.52
N SER A 258 16.45 0.28 -37.87
CA SER A 258 15.34 0.93 -38.55
C SER A 258 15.30 2.40 -38.10
N GLN A 259 15.15 3.29 -39.08
CA GLN A 259 15.19 4.74 -38.99
C GLN A 259 14.02 5.31 -38.20
N GLY A 260 14.27 6.34 -37.40
CA GLY A 260 13.26 7.30 -36.98
C GLY A 260 13.09 7.48 -35.49
N SER A 261 13.39 8.71 -35.05
CA SER A 261 13.20 9.31 -33.71
C SER A 261 14.28 9.01 -32.66
N ASP A 262 14.90 10.10 -32.18
CA ASP A 262 15.79 10.17 -31.02
C ASP A 262 15.05 9.84 -29.71
N GLU A 263 14.56 8.64 -29.58
CA GLU A 263 14.20 8.08 -28.27
C GLU A 263 15.42 7.41 -27.68
N ALA A 264 16.00 8.06 -26.68
CA ALA A 264 17.07 7.50 -25.85
C ALA A 264 16.64 6.12 -25.35
N LEU A 265 17.41 5.06 -25.70
CA LEU A 265 17.18 3.70 -25.22
C LEU A 265 16.97 3.70 -23.70
N PRO A 266 15.97 2.98 -23.20
CA PRO A 266 15.66 2.98 -21.78
C PRO A 266 16.87 2.46 -21.00
N SER A 267 17.40 3.29 -20.12
CA SER A 267 18.35 2.94 -19.07
C SER A 267 17.76 1.78 -18.25
N LYS A 268 18.58 0.78 -17.90
CA LYS A 268 18.10 -0.44 -17.20
C LYS A 268 17.50 -0.07 -15.85
N MET A 269 16.24 -0.42 -15.65
CA MET A 269 15.51 -0.19 -14.41
C MET A 269 16.10 -1.05 -13.27
N ILE A 270 16.28 -0.40 -12.12
CA ILE A 270 16.68 -1.05 -10.87
C ILE A 270 15.61 -0.77 -9.82
N LYS A 271 15.04 -1.83 -9.26
CA LYS A 271 14.18 -1.74 -8.07
C LYS A 271 15.04 -1.78 -6.82
N ILE A 272 14.69 -0.93 -5.86
CA ILE A 272 15.29 -0.91 -4.52
C ILE A 272 14.28 -1.52 -3.55
N TRP A 273 14.69 -2.57 -2.84
CA TRP A 273 13.84 -3.30 -1.92
C TRP A 273 14.09 -2.97 -0.46
N LYS A 274 15.34 -2.65 -0.12
CA LYS A 274 15.72 -2.33 1.25
C LYS A 274 16.80 -1.27 1.24
N ALA A 275 16.61 -0.27 2.09
CA ALA A 275 17.59 0.80 2.31
C ALA A 275 17.48 1.35 3.72
N GLU A 276 18.49 2.10 4.13
CA GLU A 276 18.52 2.85 5.39
C GLU A 276 18.97 4.28 5.15
N VAL A 277 18.50 5.20 5.98
CA VAL A 277 18.92 6.60 5.94
C VAL A 277 20.25 6.74 6.65
N ILE A 278 21.18 7.46 6.03
CA ILE A 278 22.44 7.89 6.65
C ILE A 278 22.31 9.38 6.92
N GLU A 279 22.20 9.73 8.20
CA GLU A 279 22.20 11.12 8.63
C GLU A 279 23.63 11.67 8.65
N GLU A 280 23.82 12.95 8.29
CA GLU A 280 25.07 13.64 8.57
C GLU A 280 25.22 13.76 10.08
N VAL A 281 26.28 13.16 10.61
CA VAL A 281 26.68 13.42 12.00
C VAL A 281 27.10 14.87 12.09
N SER A 282 26.22 15.75 12.53
CA SER A 282 26.54 17.14 12.85
C SER A 282 27.67 17.14 13.89
N GLY A 283 28.80 17.75 13.55
CA GLY A 283 30.07 17.66 14.27
C GLY A 283 30.11 18.33 15.65
N ARG A 284 29.29 17.90 16.61
CA ARG A 284 29.38 18.33 18.02
C ARG A 284 29.65 17.24 19.05
N ASP A 285 29.67 15.97 18.67
CA ASP A 285 30.07 14.88 19.60
C ASP A 285 31.30 14.12 19.10
N SER A 286 32.49 14.75 19.28
CA SER A 286 33.79 14.15 18.98
C SER A 286 34.32 13.23 20.08
N ALA A 287 33.55 12.83 21.08
CA ALA A 287 34.02 12.14 22.27
C ALA A 287 33.94 10.60 22.25
N LEU A 288 33.33 9.97 21.23
CA LEU A 288 33.23 8.51 21.14
C LEU A 288 33.75 7.98 19.79
N ARG A 289 35.02 8.23 19.49
CA ARG A 289 35.70 7.62 18.34
C ARG A 289 36.20 6.22 18.70
N ARG A 290 35.66 5.16 18.04
CA ARG A 290 36.39 3.92 17.80
C ARG A 290 37.29 4.12 16.57
N PRO A 291 38.57 3.69 16.60
CA PRO A 291 39.56 4.07 15.58
C PRO A 291 39.46 3.37 14.22
N ASP A 292 38.52 2.48 13.94
CA ASP A 292 38.56 1.58 12.79
C ASP A 292 37.40 1.70 11.78
N ALA A 293 36.74 2.82 11.68
CA ALA A 293 35.75 3.06 10.61
C ALA A 293 36.16 4.32 9.82
N ALA A 294 36.98 4.13 8.77
CA ALA A 294 37.18 5.13 7.72
C ALA A 294 35.88 5.29 6.87
N ALA A 295 34.78 5.57 7.51
CA ALA A 295 33.58 6.05 6.85
C ALA A 295 33.83 7.49 6.44
N ARG A 296 34.16 7.71 5.16
CA ARG A 296 34.24 9.05 4.56
C ARG A 296 32.92 9.75 4.82
N ARG A 297 33.01 10.93 5.45
CA ARG A 297 31.87 11.84 5.71
C ARG A 297 31.19 12.16 4.38
N PRO A 298 29.85 12.16 4.28
CA PRO A 298 29.18 12.78 3.17
C PRO A 298 29.51 14.28 3.15
N HIS A 299 30.08 14.76 2.07
CA HIS A 299 30.51 16.16 1.94
C HIS A 299 29.36 17.06 1.53
N LEU A 300 29.30 18.28 2.11
CA LEU A 300 28.58 19.42 1.56
C LEU A 300 28.97 19.59 0.06
N GLY A 301 28.00 19.36 -0.86
CA GLY A 301 28.23 19.43 -2.30
C GLY A 301 27.86 18.18 -3.09
N GLN A 302 27.22 17.18 -2.45
CA GLN A 302 26.78 15.94 -3.11
C GLN A 302 25.69 16.21 -4.13
N LYS A 303 25.85 15.65 -5.33
CA LYS A 303 24.78 15.70 -6.34
C LYS A 303 23.73 14.62 -6.01
N PRO A 304 22.44 14.94 -6.05
CA PRO A 304 21.40 13.96 -5.95
C PRO A 304 21.58 12.81 -6.96
N GLY A 305 21.45 11.55 -6.50
CA GLY A 305 21.68 10.37 -7.32
C GLY A 305 23.13 9.92 -7.44
N GLU A 306 24.12 10.70 -6.99
CA GLU A 306 25.54 10.36 -7.05
C GLU A 306 25.88 9.23 -6.07
N ILE A 307 26.65 8.26 -6.53
CA ILE A 307 27.16 7.14 -5.73
C ILE A 307 28.37 7.57 -4.93
N LEU A 308 28.22 7.58 -3.62
CA LEU A 308 29.23 8.05 -2.66
C LEU A 308 30.13 6.93 -2.18
N SER A 309 29.58 5.73 -2.04
CA SER A 309 30.34 4.50 -1.79
C SER A 309 29.58 3.29 -2.33
N ALA A 310 30.34 2.24 -2.70
CA ALA A 310 29.79 0.97 -3.13
C ALA A 310 30.69 -0.14 -2.63
N ASP A 311 30.24 -0.84 -1.58
CA ASP A 311 30.98 -1.92 -0.94
C ASP A 311 30.04 -3.00 -0.40
N LYS A 312 30.59 -4.02 0.28
CA LYS A 312 29.83 -5.14 0.83
C LYS A 312 28.75 -4.73 1.85
N THR A 313 28.82 -3.54 2.41
CA THR A 313 27.86 -3.04 3.40
C THR A 313 26.67 -2.32 2.73
N GLY A 314 26.79 -1.95 1.46
CA GLY A 314 25.75 -1.29 0.71
C GLY A 314 26.26 -0.33 -0.37
N ILE A 315 25.32 0.23 -1.11
CA ILE A 315 25.56 1.29 -2.09
C ILE A 315 24.99 2.58 -1.52
N VAL A 316 25.86 3.54 -1.18
CA VAL A 316 25.46 4.82 -0.62
C VAL A 316 25.24 5.82 -1.73
N VAL A 317 24.07 6.45 -1.76
CA VAL A 317 23.64 7.39 -2.79
C VAL A 317 23.28 8.72 -2.14
N GLY A 318 23.81 9.80 -2.70
CA GLY A 318 23.45 11.16 -2.27
C GLY A 318 22.01 11.50 -2.58
N CYS A 319 21.35 12.18 -1.66
CA CYS A 319 19.98 12.65 -1.79
C CYS A 319 19.94 14.19 -1.68
N GLY A 320 18.79 14.80 -1.91
CA GLY A 320 18.64 16.26 -1.71
C GLY A 320 19.04 16.72 -0.32
N GLN A 321 18.84 15.86 0.69
CA GLN A 321 19.35 16.01 2.04
C GLN A 321 19.72 14.62 2.57
N ASN A 322 20.89 14.49 3.21
CA ASN A 322 21.41 13.23 3.70
C ASN A 322 21.71 12.22 2.58
N ALA A 323 21.95 10.95 2.90
CA ALA A 323 22.20 9.90 1.92
C ALA A 323 21.36 8.66 2.24
N LEU A 324 21.16 7.83 1.22
CA LEU A 324 20.47 6.55 1.34
C LEU A 324 21.44 5.42 1.09
N ARG A 325 21.56 4.46 2.02
CA ARG A 325 22.30 3.22 1.82
C ARG A 325 21.36 2.15 1.30
N ILE A 326 21.56 1.70 0.09
CA ILE A 326 20.84 0.61 -0.55
C ILE A 326 21.43 -0.70 -0.06
N LEU A 327 20.58 -1.55 0.52
CA LEU A 327 20.96 -2.86 1.07
C LEU A 327 20.55 -4.01 0.15
N GLU A 328 19.40 -3.88 -0.51
CA GLU A 328 18.86 -4.89 -1.42
C GLU A 328 18.25 -4.24 -2.66
N LEU A 329 18.55 -4.78 -3.82
CA LEU A 329 18.13 -4.27 -5.11
C LEU A 329 17.91 -5.40 -6.13
N GLN A 330 17.23 -5.06 -7.23
CA GLN A 330 16.85 -6.02 -8.27
C GLN A 330 16.88 -5.35 -9.63
N ARG A 331 17.61 -5.94 -10.58
CA ARG A 331 17.50 -5.55 -11.99
C ARG A 331 16.21 -6.05 -12.60
N GLU A 332 15.75 -5.36 -13.62
CA GLU A 332 14.63 -5.81 -14.42
C GLU A 332 14.86 -7.23 -14.97
N GLY A 333 13.89 -8.13 -14.74
CA GLY A 333 13.99 -9.55 -15.13
C GLY A 333 14.92 -10.40 -14.25
N GLY A 334 15.67 -9.80 -13.30
CA GLY A 334 16.58 -10.50 -12.41
C GLY A 334 15.95 -10.94 -11.08
N ARG A 335 16.73 -11.61 -10.24
CA ARG A 335 16.38 -11.91 -8.84
C ARG A 335 16.71 -10.73 -7.93
N ARG A 336 16.08 -10.66 -6.78
CA ARG A 336 16.45 -9.76 -5.67
C ARG A 336 17.81 -10.19 -5.12
N LEU A 337 18.71 -9.24 -4.94
CA LEU A 337 20.10 -9.41 -4.51
C LEU A 337 20.42 -8.46 -3.36
N THR A 338 21.26 -8.86 -2.44
CA THR A 338 21.96 -7.94 -1.54
C THR A 338 22.90 -7.03 -2.35
N ALA A 339 23.28 -5.89 -1.79
CA ALA A 339 24.25 -4.99 -2.42
C ALA A 339 25.60 -5.71 -2.70
N ALA A 340 26.05 -6.56 -1.76
CA ALA A 340 27.28 -7.35 -1.93
C ALA A 340 27.20 -8.32 -3.13
N GLU A 341 26.10 -9.09 -3.25
CA GLU A 341 25.87 -10.00 -4.37
C GLU A 341 25.75 -9.23 -5.70
N PHE A 342 25.09 -8.08 -5.67
CA PHE A 342 24.92 -7.25 -6.86
C PHE A 342 26.28 -6.74 -7.36
N LEU A 343 27.12 -6.21 -6.46
CA LEU A 343 28.44 -5.67 -6.77
C LEU A 343 29.44 -6.73 -7.22
N ALA A 344 29.27 -7.99 -6.81
CA ALA A 344 30.09 -9.10 -7.30
C ALA A 344 29.90 -9.36 -8.81
N GLY A 345 28.75 -9.03 -9.36
CA GLY A 345 28.45 -9.23 -10.78
C GLY A 345 28.31 -7.92 -11.60
N HIS A 346 28.35 -6.77 -10.95
CA HIS A 346 28.13 -5.47 -11.60
C HIS A 346 29.08 -4.42 -11.03
N SER A 347 29.89 -3.83 -11.90
CA SER A 347 30.75 -2.71 -11.51
C SER A 347 29.92 -1.43 -11.36
N ILE A 348 29.85 -0.91 -10.15
CA ILE A 348 29.33 0.42 -9.83
C ILE A 348 30.48 1.20 -9.21
N LYS A 349 30.78 2.39 -9.75
CA LYS A 349 31.91 3.21 -9.30
C LYS A 349 31.42 4.43 -8.53
N VAL A 350 32.21 4.83 -7.55
CA VAL A 350 32.01 6.11 -6.84
C VAL A 350 32.09 7.26 -7.85
N GLY A 351 31.18 8.22 -7.74
CA GLY A 351 31.03 9.33 -8.68
C GLY A 351 30.10 9.06 -9.87
N GLU A 352 29.73 7.82 -10.14
CA GLU A 352 28.62 7.52 -11.07
C GLU A 352 27.27 7.93 -10.46
N SER A 353 26.23 8.06 -11.28
CA SER A 353 24.93 8.52 -10.79
C SER A 353 23.79 7.67 -11.32
N PHE A 354 22.78 7.46 -10.49
CA PHE A 354 21.45 7.11 -10.95
C PHE A 354 20.78 8.32 -11.62
N LEU A 355 19.81 8.06 -12.50
CA LEU A 355 19.05 9.14 -13.13
C LEU A 355 18.12 9.79 -12.09
N VAL A 356 18.15 11.09 -12.05
CA VAL A 356 17.34 11.96 -11.18
C VAL A 356 15.94 12.14 -11.76
#